data_91493f85e551023c5dfd1838837fc114
#
_entry.id   91493f85e551023c5dfd1838837fc114
#
_cell.length_a   1.000
_cell.length_b   1.000
_cell.length_c   1.000
_cell.angle_alpha   90.00
_cell.angle_beta   90.00
_cell.angle_gamma   90.00
#
_symmetry.space_group_name_H-M   'P 1'
#
loop_
_entity.id
_entity.type
_entity.pdbx_description
1 polymer ?
#
loop_
_entity_poly.entity_id
_entity_poly.type
_entity_poly.pdbx_seq_one_letter_code
_entity_poly.pdbx_strand_id
1 'polypeptide(L)'
;MRITALTENTTEYNLPVEHGLSLYIETEEHTILFDTGQSDIFSKNAESLGVDLGKVDIVVLSHGHYDHGGGLKTFLSLNDKAPVYISRYAFGDFYSDERYIGIDKSLKDSDRVIFTDGVTEISEGLTLYSCNEKDKALDFGSFGLTMLKDGKKVPDDFRHEQYLLIEENGRRVLISGCSHKGIINIAEWFKPDVLIGGFHFFELPIDSRLESYAKALNKYNTHYYTCHCTGVEQYEYMKKYMDNLDYICTGKTIEITDNI
;
A
#
# COMPACT_ATOMS: atom_id res chain seq x y z
N MET A 1 8.35 -15.10 6.25
CA MET A 1 8.01 -13.64 6.29
C MET A 1 6.83 -13.41 7.22
N ARG A 2 6.85 -12.33 8.00
CA ARG A 2 5.77 -11.96 8.92
C ARG A 2 5.33 -10.52 8.67
N ILE A 3 4.01 -10.27 8.63
CA ILE A 3 3.47 -8.94 8.31
C ILE A 3 2.40 -8.57 9.34
N THR A 4 2.58 -7.45 10.02
CA THR A 4 1.66 -6.92 11.03
C THR A 4 1.09 -5.60 10.57
N ALA A 5 -0.24 -5.46 10.51
CA ALA A 5 -0.89 -4.19 10.23
C ALA A 5 -0.86 -3.30 11.47
N LEU A 6 -0.06 -2.23 11.42
CA LEU A 6 0.03 -1.25 12.50
C LEU A 6 -1.13 -0.27 12.48
N THR A 7 -1.62 0.07 11.29
CA THR A 7 -2.85 0.86 11.14
C THR A 7 -3.59 0.50 9.86
N GLU A 8 -4.90 0.50 9.95
CA GLU A 8 -5.89 0.27 8.91
C GLU A 8 -7.22 0.87 9.39
N ASN A 9 -8.26 0.89 8.54
CA ASN A 9 -9.54 1.54 8.83
C ASN A 9 -10.37 0.82 9.91
N THR A 10 -10.08 -0.46 10.16
CA THR A 10 -10.84 -1.35 11.04
C THR A 10 -9.95 -2.10 12.01
N THR A 11 -10.54 -2.69 13.05
CA THR A 11 -9.84 -3.58 13.97
C THR A 11 -10.80 -4.61 14.58
N GLU A 12 -10.27 -5.80 14.84
CA GLU A 12 -10.90 -6.83 15.69
C GLU A 12 -10.27 -6.84 17.11
N TYR A 13 -9.33 -5.93 17.36
CA TYR A 13 -8.55 -5.79 18.58
C TYR A 13 -8.88 -4.46 19.25
N ASN A 14 -8.55 -4.30 20.52
CA ASN A 14 -8.75 -3.03 21.22
C ASN A 14 -7.61 -2.02 20.89
N LEU A 15 -7.51 -1.64 19.61
CA LEU A 15 -6.50 -0.73 19.07
C LEU A 15 -7.16 0.46 18.36
N PRO A 16 -6.59 1.67 18.43
CA PRO A 16 -7.06 2.78 17.62
C PRO A 16 -6.88 2.50 16.13
N VAL A 17 -7.82 3.01 15.33
CA VAL A 17 -7.85 2.92 13.87
C VAL A 17 -7.93 4.31 13.26
N GLU A 18 -7.52 4.41 12.01
CA GLU A 18 -7.68 5.62 11.20
C GLU A 18 -7.85 5.23 9.73
N HIS A 19 -8.33 6.17 8.92
CA HIS A 19 -8.29 6.00 7.47
C HIS A 19 -6.84 6.09 7.02
N GLY A 20 -6.26 4.98 6.64
CA GLY A 20 -4.85 4.89 6.24
C GLY A 20 -4.30 3.48 6.32
N LEU A 21 -3.06 3.30 5.90
CA LEU A 21 -2.37 2.02 5.92
C LEU A 21 -0.96 2.16 6.48
N SER A 22 -0.57 1.22 7.34
CA SER A 22 0.82 1.01 7.74
C SER A 22 1.05 -0.46 8.05
N LEU A 23 2.03 -1.06 7.38
CA LEU A 23 2.41 -2.46 7.54
C LEU A 23 3.84 -2.57 8.03
N TYR A 24 4.05 -3.33 9.09
CA TYR A 24 5.37 -3.72 9.58
C TYR A 24 5.68 -5.13 9.05
N ILE A 25 6.79 -5.25 8.30
CA ILE A 25 7.14 -6.45 7.56
C ILE A 25 8.49 -6.92 8.03
N GLU A 26 8.55 -8.17 8.50
CA GLU A 26 9.76 -8.87 8.91
C GLU A 26 10.08 -9.95 7.86
N THR A 27 11.17 -9.77 7.12
CA THR A 27 11.76 -10.77 6.23
C THR A 27 12.93 -11.44 6.96
N GLU A 28 13.65 -12.34 6.30
CA GLU A 28 14.86 -12.95 6.88
C GLU A 28 15.99 -11.92 7.06
N GLU A 29 16.08 -10.93 6.16
CA GLU A 29 17.19 -9.98 6.15
C GLU A 29 16.80 -8.56 6.57
N HIS A 30 15.51 -8.18 6.37
CA HIS A 30 15.06 -6.80 6.53
C HIS A 30 13.85 -6.66 7.43
N THR A 31 13.78 -5.52 8.10
CA THR A 31 12.59 -5.04 8.78
C THR A 31 12.09 -3.79 8.09
N ILE A 32 10.94 -3.90 7.42
CA ILE A 32 10.42 -2.88 6.52
C ILE A 32 9.18 -2.24 7.13
N LEU A 33 9.09 -0.93 7.09
CA LEU A 33 7.84 -0.20 7.30
C LEU A 33 7.29 0.23 5.94
N PHE A 34 6.16 -0.35 5.54
CA PHE A 34 5.45 0.02 4.31
C PHE A 34 4.27 0.90 4.66
N ASP A 35 4.32 2.17 4.25
CA ASP A 35 3.42 3.25 4.62
C ASP A 35 3.40 3.56 6.14
N THR A 36 2.85 4.72 6.51
CA THR A 36 2.88 5.24 7.89
C THR A 36 1.54 5.72 8.41
N GLY A 37 0.44 5.44 7.68
CA GLY A 37 -0.88 5.98 8.01
C GLY A 37 -0.97 7.50 7.83
N GLN A 38 -2.05 8.09 8.34
CA GLN A 38 -2.26 9.54 8.26
C GLN A 38 -1.72 10.31 9.47
N SER A 39 -1.45 9.63 10.60
CA SER A 39 -1.06 10.26 11.86
C SER A 39 0.00 9.46 12.63
N ASP A 40 0.09 9.67 13.93
CA ASP A 40 0.96 8.91 14.84
C ASP A 40 0.34 7.60 15.37
N ILE A 41 -0.87 7.23 14.91
CA ILE A 41 -1.58 6.03 15.40
C ILE A 41 -0.78 4.76 15.14
N PHE A 42 -0.13 4.63 13.97
CA PHE A 42 0.70 3.46 13.66
C PHE A 42 1.80 3.25 14.74
N SER A 43 2.40 4.31 15.27
CA SER A 43 3.46 4.20 16.28
C SER A 43 2.90 3.82 17.66
N LYS A 44 1.73 4.31 18.04
CA LYS A 44 1.03 3.92 19.27
C LYS A 44 0.60 2.45 19.22
N ASN A 45 0.14 2.02 18.06
CA ASN A 45 -0.20 0.61 17.84
C ASN A 45 1.05 -0.28 17.84
N ALA A 46 2.16 0.17 17.26
CA ALA A 46 3.43 -0.54 17.33
C ALA A 46 3.85 -0.79 18.79
N GLU A 47 3.80 0.25 19.64
CA GLU A 47 4.08 0.13 21.08
C GLU A 47 3.14 -0.88 21.76
N SER A 48 1.84 -0.79 21.49
CA SER A 48 0.81 -1.68 22.06
C SER A 48 1.00 -3.14 21.64
N LEU A 49 1.49 -3.37 20.43
CA LEU A 49 1.75 -4.69 19.84
C LEU A 49 3.15 -5.23 20.18
N GLY A 50 3.99 -4.46 20.87
CA GLY A 50 5.38 -4.83 21.16
C GLY A 50 6.29 -4.80 19.93
N VAL A 51 5.91 -4.05 18.90
CA VAL A 51 6.70 -3.84 17.68
C VAL A 51 7.68 -2.71 17.89
N ASP A 52 8.95 -2.97 17.63
CA ASP A 52 10.05 -2.00 17.79
C ASP A 52 10.34 -1.28 16.46
N LEU A 53 9.83 -0.07 16.29
CA LEU A 53 10.08 0.77 15.11
C LEU A 53 11.55 1.19 14.95
N GLY A 54 12.35 1.13 16.01
CA GLY A 54 13.81 1.35 15.96
C GLY A 54 14.56 0.26 15.19
N LYS A 55 13.96 -0.93 15.02
CA LYS A 55 14.53 -2.02 14.23
C LYS A 55 14.34 -1.83 12.73
N VAL A 56 13.37 -1.04 12.31
CA VAL A 56 13.12 -0.77 10.88
C VAL A 56 14.41 -0.27 10.22
N ASP A 57 14.80 -0.90 9.15
CA ASP A 57 15.98 -0.57 8.34
C ASP A 57 15.62 -0.07 6.94
N ILE A 58 14.37 -0.23 6.50
CA ILE A 58 13.85 0.25 5.22
C ILE A 58 12.43 0.81 5.43
N VAL A 59 12.16 2.00 4.88
CA VAL A 59 10.80 2.53 4.74
C VAL A 59 10.45 2.64 3.27
N VAL A 60 9.24 2.22 2.92
CA VAL A 60 8.68 2.40 1.58
C VAL A 60 7.37 3.16 1.70
N LEU A 61 7.22 4.25 0.95
CA LEU A 61 5.91 4.86 0.73
C LEU A 61 5.33 4.39 -0.59
N SER A 62 4.13 3.83 -0.55
CA SER A 62 3.43 3.32 -1.72
C SER A 62 3.09 4.43 -2.72
N HIS A 63 2.69 5.60 -2.23
CA HIS A 63 2.30 6.75 -3.06
C HIS A 63 2.21 8.05 -2.23
N GLY A 64 1.88 9.17 -2.89
CA GLY A 64 1.95 10.51 -2.33
C GLY A 64 0.69 11.00 -1.60
N HIS A 65 -0.20 10.12 -1.10
CA HIS A 65 -1.38 10.54 -0.34
C HIS A 65 -1.13 10.56 1.17
N TYR A 66 -1.80 11.49 1.87
CA TYR A 66 -1.59 11.79 3.29
C TYR A 66 -1.90 10.60 4.21
N ASP A 67 -2.85 9.76 3.84
CA ASP A 67 -3.29 8.58 4.59
C ASP A 67 -2.30 7.39 4.50
N HIS A 68 -1.23 7.55 3.71
CA HIS A 68 -0.10 6.63 3.62
C HIS A 68 1.22 7.24 4.13
N GLY A 69 1.41 8.54 3.92
CA GLY A 69 2.66 9.22 4.27
C GLY A 69 2.54 10.24 5.42
N GLY A 70 1.36 10.43 6.01
CA GLY A 70 1.13 11.44 7.04
C GLY A 70 1.89 11.20 8.34
N GLY A 71 2.10 9.93 8.71
CA GLY A 71 2.90 9.55 9.88
C GLY A 71 4.41 9.60 9.67
N LEU A 72 4.91 9.85 8.47
CA LEU A 72 6.35 9.76 8.16
C LEU A 72 7.21 10.66 9.03
N LYS A 73 6.75 11.86 9.35
CA LYS A 73 7.47 12.78 10.25
C LYS A 73 7.61 12.21 11.66
N THR A 74 6.58 11.55 12.15
CA THR A 74 6.63 10.81 13.43
C THR A 74 7.65 9.68 13.35
N PHE A 75 7.61 8.85 12.29
CA PHE A 75 8.58 7.79 12.10
C PHE A 75 10.03 8.32 12.11
N LEU A 76 10.33 9.37 11.36
CA LEU A 76 11.67 9.96 11.28
C LEU A 76 12.19 10.49 12.63
N SER A 77 11.30 10.81 13.57
CA SER A 77 11.67 11.20 14.94
C SER A 77 11.95 10.00 15.87
N LEU A 78 11.41 8.81 15.53
CA LEU A 78 11.54 7.58 16.33
C LEU A 78 12.67 6.67 15.83
N ASN A 79 13.06 6.81 14.58
CA ASN A 79 14.10 6.01 13.94
C ASN A 79 15.06 6.95 13.22
N ASP A 80 16.35 6.83 13.49
CA ASP A 80 17.40 7.75 13.01
C ASP A 80 18.22 7.20 11.82
N LYS A 81 17.92 5.97 11.35
CA LYS A 81 18.78 5.26 10.39
C LYS A 81 18.13 4.87 9.08
N ALA A 82 16.85 4.43 9.10
CA ALA A 82 16.22 3.82 7.94
C ALA A 82 16.04 4.81 6.76
N PRO A 83 16.52 4.51 5.56
CA PRO A 83 16.18 5.29 4.36
C PRO A 83 14.69 5.15 4.03
N VAL A 84 14.14 6.18 3.37
CA VAL A 84 12.75 6.25 2.94
C VAL A 84 12.71 6.24 1.41
N TYR A 85 12.28 5.15 0.83
CA TYR A 85 12.11 5.01 -0.60
C TYR A 85 10.73 5.52 -1.02
N ILE A 86 10.73 6.54 -1.85
CA ILE A 86 9.50 7.22 -2.28
C ILE A 86 9.58 7.59 -3.77
N SER A 87 8.48 7.45 -4.48
CA SER A 87 8.41 7.88 -5.88
C SER A 87 8.79 9.37 -6.01
N ARG A 88 9.61 9.71 -7.01
CA ARG A 88 9.96 11.11 -7.31
C ARG A 88 8.76 12.01 -7.58
N TYR A 89 7.61 11.43 -7.88
CA TYR A 89 6.36 12.14 -8.15
C TYR A 89 5.48 12.29 -6.90
N ALA A 90 5.83 11.68 -5.75
CA ALA A 90 4.97 11.61 -4.57
C ALA A 90 4.74 12.97 -3.87
N PHE A 91 5.61 13.96 -4.09
CA PHE A 91 5.45 15.31 -3.53
C PHE A 91 4.66 16.26 -4.44
N GLY A 92 3.81 15.72 -5.32
CA GLY A 92 2.87 16.48 -6.12
C GLY A 92 1.76 17.13 -5.29
N ASP A 93 0.94 17.95 -5.94
CA ASP A 93 -0.27 18.51 -5.34
C ASP A 93 -1.46 17.64 -5.74
N PHE A 94 -1.96 16.84 -4.79
CA PHE A 94 -3.06 15.90 -5.00
C PHE A 94 -4.30 16.35 -4.25
N TYR A 95 -5.48 16.09 -4.82
CA TYR A 95 -6.76 16.54 -4.28
C TYR A 95 -7.85 15.48 -4.44
N SER A 96 -8.73 15.42 -3.43
CA SER A 96 -10.05 14.80 -3.51
C SER A 96 -11.04 15.95 -3.44
N ASP A 97 -11.72 16.25 -4.52
CA ASP A 97 -12.48 17.49 -4.73
C ASP A 97 -11.62 18.73 -4.46
N GLU A 98 -11.96 19.52 -3.42
CA GLU A 98 -11.19 20.70 -3.01
C GLU A 98 -10.20 20.41 -1.87
N ARG A 99 -10.25 19.22 -1.26
CA ARG A 99 -9.37 18.85 -0.15
C ARG A 99 -8.01 18.45 -0.67
N TYR A 100 -6.95 19.10 -0.18
CA TYR A 100 -5.58 18.65 -0.41
C TYR A 100 -5.34 17.32 0.30
N ILE A 101 -4.82 16.34 -0.43
CA ILE A 101 -4.55 14.99 0.04
C ILE A 101 -3.09 14.56 -0.13
N GLY A 102 -2.19 15.48 -0.49
CA GLY A 102 -0.75 15.19 -0.61
C GLY A 102 -0.06 15.04 0.76
N ILE A 103 1.16 14.56 0.73
CA ILE A 103 2.04 14.43 1.90
C ILE A 103 2.73 15.75 2.23
N ASP A 104 3.35 15.81 3.43
CA ASP A 104 4.11 17.00 3.88
C ASP A 104 5.34 17.23 2.99
N LYS A 105 5.32 18.30 2.22
CA LYS A 105 6.40 18.66 1.28
C LYS A 105 7.72 19.04 1.98
N SER A 106 7.71 19.37 3.27
CA SER A 106 8.94 19.65 4.02
C SER A 106 9.86 18.44 4.14
N LEU A 107 9.30 17.24 3.94
CA LEU A 107 10.05 15.97 3.99
C LEU A 107 10.87 15.70 2.72
N LYS A 108 10.60 16.44 1.64
CA LYS A 108 11.25 16.25 0.33
C LYS A 108 12.78 16.42 0.39
N ASP A 109 13.24 17.33 1.23
CA ASP A 109 14.66 17.70 1.34
C ASP A 109 15.36 16.93 2.48
N SER A 110 14.72 15.92 3.08
CA SER A 110 15.35 15.05 4.05
C SER A 110 16.46 14.22 3.39
N ASP A 111 17.62 14.16 4.01
CA ASP A 111 18.77 13.35 3.59
C ASP A 111 18.50 11.83 3.63
N ARG A 112 17.41 11.43 4.29
CA ARG A 112 16.95 10.04 4.36
C ARG A 112 16.00 9.65 3.21
N VAL A 113 15.50 10.61 2.43
CA VAL A 113 14.62 10.34 1.30
C VAL A 113 15.43 9.91 0.08
N ILE A 114 15.11 8.73 -0.42
CA ILE A 114 15.65 8.17 -1.65
C ILE A 114 14.54 8.16 -2.70
N PHE A 115 14.70 8.96 -3.74
CA PHE A 115 13.74 9.02 -4.83
C PHE A 115 13.87 7.81 -5.75
N THR A 116 12.71 7.18 -6.02
CA THR A 116 12.60 6.04 -6.93
C THR A 116 11.88 6.41 -8.22
N ASP A 117 12.16 5.65 -9.28
CA ASP A 117 11.47 5.74 -10.58
C ASP A 117 11.68 4.44 -11.36
N GLY A 118 10.68 4.03 -12.15
CA GLY A 118 10.75 2.80 -12.93
C GLY A 118 10.91 1.54 -12.07
N VAL A 119 12.06 0.90 -12.17
CA VAL A 119 12.45 -0.27 -11.37
C VAL A 119 13.64 0.13 -10.49
N THR A 120 13.53 -0.10 -9.19
CA THR A 120 14.58 0.20 -8.21
C THR A 120 14.81 -1.03 -7.34
N GLU A 121 15.94 -1.69 -7.50
CA GLU A 121 16.40 -2.75 -6.59
C GLU A 121 16.93 -2.11 -5.31
N ILE A 122 16.34 -2.47 -4.15
CA ILE A 122 16.78 -2.00 -2.82
C ILE A 122 17.88 -2.93 -2.30
N SER A 123 17.65 -4.23 -2.38
CA SER A 123 18.58 -5.31 -2.05
C SER A 123 18.18 -6.57 -2.83
N GLU A 124 18.96 -7.64 -2.71
CA GLU A 124 18.60 -8.94 -3.29
C GLU A 124 17.21 -9.37 -2.80
N GLY A 125 16.33 -9.73 -3.74
CA GLY A 125 14.95 -10.13 -3.44
C GLY A 125 13.99 -8.99 -3.03
N LEU A 126 14.42 -7.72 -3.04
CA LEU A 126 13.60 -6.58 -2.64
C LEU A 126 13.61 -5.48 -3.70
N THR A 127 12.54 -5.38 -4.48
CA THR A 127 12.48 -4.50 -5.65
C THR A 127 11.21 -3.65 -5.68
N LEU A 128 11.37 -2.36 -5.98
CA LEU A 128 10.27 -1.40 -6.22
C LEU A 128 9.99 -1.25 -7.70
N TYR A 129 8.71 -1.17 -8.05
CA TYR A 129 8.23 -0.98 -9.42
C TYR A 129 7.21 0.14 -9.47
N SER A 130 7.42 1.15 -10.32
CA SER A 130 6.40 2.19 -10.58
C SER A 130 5.35 1.72 -11.59
N CYS A 131 5.71 0.86 -12.54
CA CYS A 131 4.84 0.41 -13.64
C CYS A 131 4.20 1.54 -14.45
N ASN A 132 4.85 2.71 -14.52
CA ASN A 132 4.32 3.88 -15.24
C ASN A 132 4.24 3.68 -16.75
N GLU A 133 5.09 2.80 -17.29
CA GLU A 133 5.18 2.47 -18.73
C GLU A 133 4.42 1.18 -19.10
N LYS A 134 3.69 0.60 -18.14
CA LYS A 134 2.93 -0.62 -18.39
C LYS A 134 1.57 -0.31 -19.02
N ASP A 135 1.20 -1.08 -20.04
CA ASP A 135 -0.15 -1.04 -20.59
C ASP A 135 -1.16 -1.55 -19.56
N LYS A 136 -2.26 -0.82 -19.42
CA LYS A 136 -3.39 -1.20 -18.56
C LYS A 136 -4.41 -1.99 -19.39
N ALA A 137 -4.70 -3.21 -18.98
CA ALA A 137 -5.76 -4.02 -19.59
C ALA A 137 -7.16 -3.47 -19.29
N LEU A 138 -7.30 -2.79 -18.14
CA LEU A 138 -8.52 -2.15 -17.69
C LEU A 138 -8.21 -0.75 -17.14
N ASP A 139 -8.91 0.26 -17.67
CA ASP A 139 -8.80 1.63 -17.16
C ASP A 139 -9.86 1.86 -16.07
N PHE A 140 -9.39 2.12 -14.85
CA PHE A 140 -10.22 2.46 -13.70
C PHE A 140 -10.44 3.97 -13.56
N GLY A 141 -9.84 4.79 -14.43
CA GLY A 141 -9.84 6.25 -14.32
C GLY A 141 -9.04 6.76 -13.12
N SER A 142 -9.40 7.95 -12.64
CA SER A 142 -8.74 8.58 -11.48
C SER A 142 -9.51 8.44 -10.16
N PHE A 143 -10.62 7.71 -10.11
CA PHE A 143 -11.50 7.61 -8.94
C PHE A 143 -11.98 8.99 -8.40
N GLY A 144 -12.10 9.98 -9.28
CA GLY A 144 -12.43 11.36 -8.91
C GLY A 144 -11.26 12.16 -8.34
N LEU A 145 -10.09 11.54 -8.14
CA LEU A 145 -8.89 12.22 -7.64
C LEU A 145 -8.25 13.06 -8.73
N THR A 146 -7.65 14.19 -8.31
CA THR A 146 -7.02 15.13 -9.22
C THR A 146 -5.62 15.51 -8.73
N MET A 147 -4.77 15.92 -9.67
CA MET A 147 -3.47 16.51 -9.38
C MET A 147 -3.35 17.89 -10.02
N LEU A 148 -2.49 18.75 -9.45
CA LEU A 148 -2.17 20.05 -10.04
C LEU A 148 -1.04 19.88 -11.06
N LYS A 149 -1.33 20.21 -12.32
CA LYS A 149 -0.35 20.23 -13.40
C LYS A 149 -0.44 21.54 -14.15
N ASP A 150 0.67 22.27 -14.26
CA ASP A 150 0.73 23.58 -14.93
C ASP A 150 -0.33 24.57 -14.42
N GLY A 151 -0.57 24.58 -13.10
CA GLY A 151 -1.55 25.44 -12.43
C GLY A 151 -3.02 25.07 -12.65
N LYS A 152 -3.31 23.87 -13.20
CA LYS A 152 -4.67 23.36 -13.44
C LYS A 152 -4.88 22.01 -12.75
N LYS A 153 -6.07 21.80 -12.17
CA LYS A 153 -6.48 20.49 -11.73
C LYS A 153 -6.78 19.60 -12.94
N VAL A 154 -6.11 18.46 -13.02
CA VAL A 154 -6.33 17.40 -14.02
C VAL A 154 -6.55 16.08 -13.29
N PRO A 155 -7.16 15.07 -13.92
CA PRO A 155 -7.24 13.73 -13.33
C PRO A 155 -5.86 13.24 -12.88
N ASP A 156 -5.78 12.61 -11.70
CA ASP A 156 -4.52 12.04 -11.23
C ASP A 156 -4.13 10.84 -12.12
N ASP A 157 -2.90 10.85 -12.60
CA ASP A 157 -2.35 9.78 -13.45
C ASP A 157 -1.67 8.67 -12.62
N PHE A 158 -1.61 8.85 -11.30
CA PHE A 158 -1.02 7.92 -10.33
C PHE A 158 0.43 7.50 -10.62
N ARG A 159 1.20 8.31 -11.36
CA ARG A 159 2.61 8.00 -11.59
C ARG A 159 3.45 8.02 -10.31
N HIS A 160 2.92 8.58 -9.23
CA HIS A 160 3.53 8.57 -7.91
C HIS A 160 3.33 7.24 -7.15
N GLU A 161 2.51 6.30 -7.66
CA GLU A 161 2.30 5.00 -7.05
C GLU A 161 3.40 4.01 -7.43
N GLN A 162 3.86 3.23 -6.46
CA GLN A 162 4.85 2.17 -6.61
C GLN A 162 4.49 0.95 -5.77
N TYR A 163 5.01 -0.20 -6.16
CA TYR A 163 4.75 -1.50 -5.57
C TYR A 163 6.05 -2.12 -5.08
N LEU A 164 6.01 -2.75 -3.90
CA LEU A 164 7.14 -3.49 -3.35
C LEU A 164 6.96 -4.98 -3.65
N LEU A 165 7.86 -5.55 -4.44
CA LEU A 165 7.96 -7.00 -4.63
C LEU A 165 9.04 -7.54 -3.71
N ILE A 166 8.67 -8.53 -2.90
CA ILE A 166 9.56 -9.27 -2.00
C ILE A 166 9.65 -10.71 -2.51
N GLU A 167 10.85 -11.15 -2.85
CA GLU A 167 11.14 -12.50 -3.32
C GLU A 167 11.98 -13.20 -2.24
N GLU A 168 11.36 -14.09 -1.48
CA GLU A 168 11.96 -14.80 -0.35
C GLU A 168 11.51 -16.25 -0.33
N ASN A 169 12.45 -17.20 -0.17
CA ASN A 169 12.17 -18.64 -0.10
C ASN A 169 11.35 -19.19 -1.29
N GLY A 170 11.61 -18.65 -2.50
CA GLY A 170 10.91 -19.04 -3.71
C GLY A 170 9.47 -18.48 -3.79
N ARG A 171 9.06 -17.60 -2.87
CA ARG A 171 7.76 -16.91 -2.88
C ARG A 171 7.90 -15.47 -3.36
N ARG A 172 6.90 -15.02 -4.09
CA ARG A 172 6.76 -13.66 -4.60
C ARG A 172 5.59 -12.97 -3.89
N VAL A 173 5.91 -12.05 -3.00
CA VAL A 173 4.92 -11.27 -2.22
C VAL A 173 4.93 -9.83 -2.71
N LEU A 174 3.78 -9.35 -3.18
CA LEU A 174 3.61 -7.99 -3.66
C LEU A 174 2.83 -7.15 -2.65
N ILE A 175 3.37 -5.99 -2.27
CA ILE A 175 2.66 -4.99 -1.45
C ILE A 175 2.29 -3.81 -2.34
N SER A 176 1.00 -3.45 -2.40
CA SER A 176 0.49 -2.51 -3.41
C SER A 176 -0.02 -1.16 -2.89
N GLY A 177 -0.20 -0.97 -1.58
CA GLY A 177 -0.87 0.23 -1.06
C GLY A 177 -2.34 0.28 -1.46
N CYS A 178 -2.74 1.31 -2.23
CA CYS A 178 -4.13 1.49 -2.68
C CYS A 178 -4.47 0.87 -4.03
N SER A 179 -3.48 0.50 -4.84
CA SER A 179 -3.69 -0.06 -6.18
C SER A 179 -4.46 0.86 -7.14
N HIS A 180 -4.18 2.17 -7.14
CA HIS A 180 -4.86 3.15 -7.99
C HIS A 180 -4.70 2.87 -9.50
N LYS A 181 -3.60 2.24 -9.92
CA LYS A 181 -3.44 1.81 -11.33
C LYS A 181 -4.32 0.60 -11.69
N GLY A 182 -5.14 0.14 -10.74
CA GLY A 182 -6.11 -0.94 -10.87
C GLY A 182 -5.54 -2.30 -10.45
N ILE A 183 -6.16 -2.90 -9.43
CA ILE A 183 -5.71 -4.18 -8.86
C ILE A 183 -5.64 -5.32 -9.89
N ILE A 184 -6.54 -5.34 -10.89
CA ILE A 184 -6.54 -6.35 -11.96
C ILE A 184 -5.30 -6.20 -12.84
N ASN A 185 -4.91 -4.95 -13.18
CA ASN A 185 -3.69 -4.68 -13.95
C ASN A 185 -2.46 -5.11 -13.17
N ILE A 186 -2.40 -4.78 -11.88
CA ILE A 186 -1.31 -5.11 -10.99
C ILE A 186 -1.17 -6.63 -10.85
N ALA A 187 -2.27 -7.36 -10.62
CA ALA A 187 -2.27 -8.81 -10.57
C ALA A 187 -1.76 -9.45 -11.87
N GLU A 188 -2.16 -8.90 -13.04
CA GLU A 188 -1.68 -9.38 -14.34
C GLU A 188 -0.19 -9.09 -14.55
N TRP A 189 0.30 -7.91 -14.17
CA TRP A 189 1.70 -7.53 -14.37
C TRP A 189 2.68 -8.37 -13.54
N PHE A 190 2.28 -8.72 -12.31
CA PHE A 190 3.19 -9.38 -11.36
C PHE A 190 2.93 -10.87 -11.19
N LYS A 191 1.67 -11.30 -11.22
CA LYS A 191 1.25 -12.69 -10.92
C LYS A 191 1.97 -13.23 -9.67
N PRO A 192 1.89 -12.51 -8.53
CA PRO A 192 2.58 -12.89 -7.32
C PRO A 192 1.89 -14.10 -6.67
N ASP A 193 2.58 -14.80 -5.77
CA ASP A 193 1.95 -15.83 -4.94
C ASP A 193 1.01 -15.21 -3.92
N VAL A 194 1.41 -14.06 -3.36
CA VAL A 194 0.62 -13.29 -2.39
C VAL A 194 0.60 -11.81 -2.79
N LEU A 195 -0.58 -11.17 -2.73
CA LEU A 195 -0.75 -9.75 -2.93
C LEU A 195 -1.44 -9.13 -1.72
N ILE A 196 -0.82 -8.07 -1.15
CA ILE A 196 -1.31 -7.39 0.05
C ILE A 196 -1.54 -5.91 -0.28
N GLY A 197 -2.73 -5.41 0.03
CA GLY A 197 -3.08 -3.99 -0.15
C GLY A 197 -4.55 -3.75 -0.46
N GLY A 198 -4.91 -2.48 -0.55
CA GLY A 198 -6.25 -2.04 -0.92
C GLY A 198 -6.51 -2.15 -2.43
N PHE A 199 -7.76 -2.34 -2.81
CA PHE A 199 -8.18 -2.46 -4.21
C PHE A 199 -8.83 -1.17 -4.75
N HIS A 200 -8.97 -0.17 -3.90
CA HIS A 200 -9.65 1.11 -4.17
C HIS A 200 -11.09 0.96 -4.66
N PHE A 201 -11.85 0.07 -4.03
CA PHE A 201 -13.23 -0.27 -4.42
C PHE A 201 -14.30 0.25 -3.46
N PHE A 202 -13.92 0.95 -2.37
CA PHE A 202 -14.84 1.37 -1.30
C PHE A 202 -16.03 2.22 -1.77
N GLU A 203 -15.90 2.94 -2.90
CA GLU A 203 -16.98 3.71 -3.52
C GLU A 203 -17.70 2.96 -4.66
N LEU A 204 -17.24 1.78 -5.03
CA LEU A 204 -17.90 1.01 -6.07
C LEU A 204 -19.21 0.42 -5.56
N PRO A 205 -20.29 0.50 -6.35
CA PRO A 205 -21.54 -0.15 -6.00
C PRO A 205 -21.37 -1.67 -5.97
N ILE A 206 -22.12 -2.31 -5.07
CA ILE A 206 -22.16 -3.77 -4.93
C ILE A 206 -23.09 -4.31 -6.02
N ASP A 207 -22.54 -4.53 -7.21
CA ASP A 207 -23.27 -4.98 -8.40
C ASP A 207 -22.47 -6.01 -9.21
N SER A 208 -22.98 -6.37 -10.39
CA SER A 208 -22.34 -7.34 -11.29
C SER A 208 -20.94 -6.93 -11.78
N ARG A 209 -20.59 -5.65 -11.71
CA ARG A 209 -19.26 -5.15 -12.07
C ARG A 209 -18.24 -5.58 -11.00
N LEU A 210 -18.56 -5.39 -9.71
CA LEU A 210 -17.72 -5.85 -8.62
C LEU A 210 -17.57 -7.38 -8.61
N GLU A 211 -18.66 -8.10 -8.93
CA GLU A 211 -18.62 -9.56 -9.15
C GLU A 211 -17.66 -9.94 -10.29
N SER A 212 -17.69 -9.20 -11.40
CA SER A 212 -16.81 -9.47 -12.55
C SER A 212 -15.33 -9.26 -12.19
N TYR A 213 -15.02 -8.25 -11.35
CA TYR A 213 -13.66 -7.98 -10.85
C TYR A 213 -13.19 -9.09 -9.91
N ALA A 214 -14.05 -9.54 -8.99
CA ALA A 214 -13.73 -10.66 -8.11
C ALA A 214 -13.40 -11.93 -8.92
N LYS A 215 -14.25 -12.27 -9.89
CA LYS A 215 -14.01 -13.42 -10.78
C LYS A 215 -12.75 -13.28 -11.64
N ALA A 216 -12.40 -12.06 -12.04
CA ALA A 216 -11.17 -11.81 -12.78
C ALA A 216 -9.93 -12.06 -11.91
N LEU A 217 -9.93 -11.58 -10.66
CA LEU A 217 -8.85 -11.81 -9.70
C LEU A 217 -8.73 -13.28 -9.28
N ASN A 218 -9.85 -13.99 -9.12
CA ASN A 218 -9.87 -15.41 -8.75
C ASN A 218 -9.27 -16.34 -9.82
N LYS A 219 -8.96 -15.84 -11.01
CA LYS A 219 -8.27 -16.61 -12.07
C LYS A 219 -6.77 -16.79 -11.83
N TYR A 220 -6.16 -15.91 -11.03
CA TYR A 220 -4.74 -15.98 -10.72
C TYR A 220 -4.50 -16.93 -9.55
N ASN A 221 -3.38 -17.63 -9.56
CA ASN A 221 -2.93 -18.44 -8.42
C ASN A 221 -2.25 -17.53 -7.37
N THR A 222 -2.98 -16.49 -6.97
CA THR A 222 -2.53 -15.47 -6.02
C THR A 222 -3.44 -15.49 -4.81
N HIS A 223 -2.89 -15.53 -3.60
CA HIS A 223 -3.66 -15.28 -2.38
C HIS A 223 -3.67 -13.78 -2.10
N TYR A 224 -4.86 -13.21 -1.91
CA TYR A 224 -5.05 -11.79 -1.68
C TYR A 224 -5.36 -11.49 -0.21
N TYR A 225 -4.59 -10.60 0.37
CA TYR A 225 -4.90 -9.98 1.66
C TYR A 225 -5.28 -8.53 1.42
N THR A 226 -6.59 -8.24 1.41
CA THR A 226 -7.07 -6.88 1.15
C THR A 226 -7.32 -6.10 2.43
N CYS A 227 -7.43 -4.76 2.32
CA CYS A 227 -7.59 -3.85 3.45
C CYS A 227 -8.01 -2.45 2.98
N HIS A 228 -8.13 -1.51 3.92
CA HIS A 228 -8.16 -0.07 3.74
C HIS A 228 -9.16 0.40 2.67
N CYS A 229 -8.68 0.87 1.51
CA CYS A 229 -9.51 1.44 0.45
C CYS A 229 -10.31 0.42 -0.36
N THR A 230 -10.27 -0.88 -0.03
CA THR A 230 -11.18 -1.87 -0.63
C THR A 230 -12.61 -1.68 -0.16
N GLY A 231 -12.80 -1.32 1.10
CA GLY A 231 -14.12 -1.27 1.76
C GLY A 231 -14.57 -2.65 2.25
N VAL A 232 -15.08 -2.68 3.49
CA VAL A 232 -15.51 -3.94 4.14
C VAL A 232 -16.68 -4.59 3.39
N GLU A 233 -17.67 -3.78 2.98
CA GLU A 233 -18.84 -4.29 2.24
C GLU A 233 -18.45 -4.89 0.89
N GLN A 234 -17.51 -4.24 0.17
CA GLN A 234 -16.98 -4.74 -1.09
C GLN A 234 -16.18 -6.03 -0.89
N TYR A 235 -15.34 -6.09 0.15
CA TYR A 235 -14.64 -7.31 0.52
C TYR A 235 -15.61 -8.47 0.78
N GLU A 236 -16.62 -8.27 1.64
CA GLU A 236 -17.61 -9.28 1.99
C GLU A 236 -18.41 -9.78 0.75
N TYR A 237 -18.65 -8.88 -0.19
CA TYR A 237 -19.29 -9.25 -1.44
C TYR A 237 -18.37 -10.06 -2.35
N MET A 238 -17.11 -9.60 -2.54
CA MET A 238 -16.11 -10.27 -3.37
C MET A 238 -15.74 -11.66 -2.84
N LYS A 239 -15.69 -11.83 -1.51
CA LYS A 239 -15.40 -13.11 -0.84
C LYS A 239 -16.33 -14.24 -1.28
N LYS A 240 -17.55 -13.93 -1.76
CA LYS A 240 -18.50 -14.92 -2.29
C LYS A 240 -18.06 -15.55 -3.62
N TYR A 241 -17.10 -14.91 -4.30
CA TYR A 241 -16.60 -15.30 -5.62
C TYR A 241 -15.10 -15.59 -5.65
N MET A 242 -14.44 -15.46 -4.49
CA MET A 242 -12.99 -15.63 -4.35
C MET A 242 -12.70 -16.48 -3.11
N ASP A 243 -12.11 -17.66 -3.30
CA ASP A 243 -11.70 -18.53 -2.20
C ASP A 243 -10.36 -18.09 -1.56
N ASN A 244 -9.60 -17.32 -2.32
CA ASN A 244 -8.22 -16.88 -2.03
C ASN A 244 -8.15 -15.40 -1.60
N LEU A 245 -9.20 -14.85 -0.97
CA LEU A 245 -9.27 -13.47 -0.51
C LEU A 245 -9.51 -13.41 1.00
N ASP A 246 -8.64 -12.73 1.74
CA ASP A 246 -8.79 -12.45 3.17
C ASP A 246 -8.66 -10.96 3.47
N TYR A 247 -9.11 -10.52 4.66
CA TYR A 247 -9.03 -9.13 5.10
C TYR A 247 -7.98 -8.97 6.21
N ILE A 248 -7.16 -7.90 6.10
CA ILE A 248 -6.24 -7.49 7.15
C ILE A 248 -6.81 -6.25 7.82
N CYS A 249 -6.95 -6.30 9.15
CA CYS A 249 -7.31 -5.15 9.98
C CYS A 249 -6.16 -4.73 10.89
N THR A 250 -6.24 -3.56 11.50
CA THR A 250 -5.26 -3.08 12.50
C THR A 250 -5.06 -4.11 13.62
N GLY A 251 -3.81 -4.45 13.89
CA GLY A 251 -3.40 -5.42 14.90
C GLY A 251 -3.27 -6.85 14.39
N LYS A 252 -3.79 -7.15 13.19
CA LYS A 252 -3.67 -8.49 12.60
C LYS A 252 -2.26 -8.75 12.12
N THR A 253 -1.75 -9.93 12.45
CA THR A 253 -0.48 -10.45 11.92
C THR A 253 -0.76 -11.65 11.02
N ILE A 254 -0.08 -11.69 9.88
CA ILE A 254 -0.09 -12.82 8.95
C ILE A 254 1.33 -13.39 8.80
N GLU A 255 1.40 -14.72 8.68
CA GLU A 255 2.64 -15.45 8.41
C GLU A 255 2.58 -15.98 6.99
N ILE A 256 3.55 -15.60 6.17
CA ILE A 256 3.72 -16.15 4.81
C ILE A 256 4.74 -17.28 4.92
N THR A 257 4.25 -18.51 4.83
CA THR A 257 5.05 -19.74 4.92
C THR A 257 5.08 -20.48 3.60
N ASP A 258 5.90 -21.52 3.48
CA ASP A 258 6.03 -22.34 2.27
C ASP A 258 4.74 -23.10 1.89
N ASN A 259 3.74 -23.13 2.78
CA ASN A 259 2.51 -23.93 2.65
C ASN A 259 1.24 -23.14 2.32
N ILE A 260 1.35 -21.89 1.81
CA ILE A 260 0.20 -21.12 1.33
C ILE A 260 0.06 -21.31 -0.19
#